data_6b0d9fea0e1d667a5cd720c2255b7251
#
_entry.id   6b0d9fea0e1d667a5cd720c2255b7251
#
_cell.length_a   1.000
_cell.length_b   1.000
_cell.length_c   1.000
_cell.angle_alpha   90.00
_cell.angle_beta   90.00
_cell.angle_gamma   90.00
#
_symmetry.space_group_name_H-M   'P 1'
#
loop_
_entity.id
_entity.type
_entity.pdbx_description
1 polymer ?
#
loop_
_entity_poly.entity_id
_entity_poly.type
_entity_poly.pdbx_seq_one_letter_code
_entity_poly.pdbx_strand_id
1 'polypeptide(L)'
;MNSKTSIPSRTTVTLDTVNGDLEVGKHVTVKGTGSPPTVKVTGTVYCEGHNTFECNLSARELDAENSVTVHGDLEIEEDVEVEDGRLEVYGKMTAGDVDVDDAVYVNKDLSADEVEVGGSLRVDGNTKVETIDVGGSFEAKGEVTADDVEVGGRLSIDSKVDIKSLDVGGTATVAGGSIRDIDVGGTFESEGPLEFEEVDVGGTVELAGKGKGGEIEVGGFLRADDGLEFEKIEAGGKVEIRGLAQGEDMEVGGTVDVDGSLKLTGTIEVGGRVDVSGEITARNIEIGGALRARKATAEERVEVGGSINTGEGVTARFVEIGNRGQVQGPIRADEIVVGKNAEVENLYGKSIVLRSGATANNIYGGNVVIESHCRIDGEVQYTNELRQGDQVSFAQTPKRVDTLPV
;
A
#
# COMPACT_ATOMS: atom_id res chain seq x y z
N MET A 1 -13.97 50.18 22.23
CA MET A 1 -12.84 49.83 23.07
C MET A 1 -13.25 48.54 23.75
N ASN A 2 -12.63 47.41 23.37
CA ASN A 2 -12.85 46.16 24.08
C ASN A 2 -12.38 46.37 25.53
N SER A 3 -13.17 45.94 26.50
CA SER A 3 -12.72 45.90 27.88
C SER A 3 -11.64 44.84 28.01
N LYS A 4 -10.57 45.13 28.75
CA LYS A 4 -9.45 44.21 28.95
C LYS A 4 -9.37 43.88 30.45
N THR A 5 -9.38 42.58 30.77
CA THR A 5 -9.20 42.07 32.11
C THR A 5 -7.81 41.48 32.24
N SER A 6 -6.99 41.91 33.19
CA SER A 6 -5.62 41.42 33.37
C SER A 6 -5.48 40.72 34.72
N ILE A 7 -4.88 39.52 34.71
CA ILE A 7 -4.61 38.71 35.89
C ILE A 7 -3.09 38.67 36.13
N PRO A 8 -2.61 39.09 37.28
CA PRO A 8 -1.17 39.11 37.56
C PRO A 8 -0.60 37.70 37.71
N SER A 9 0.68 37.52 37.33
CA SER A 9 1.40 36.25 37.40
C SER A 9 1.35 35.62 38.80
N ARG A 10 1.41 34.25 38.85
CA ARG A 10 1.47 33.43 40.05
C ARG A 10 0.26 33.57 40.98
N THR A 11 -0.92 33.74 40.42
CA THR A 11 -2.17 33.83 41.14
C THR A 11 -3.15 32.72 40.82
N THR A 12 -4.08 32.47 41.72
CA THR A 12 -5.25 31.62 41.41
C THR A 12 -6.47 32.50 41.45
N VAL A 13 -7.27 32.44 40.40
CA VAL A 13 -8.49 33.28 40.26
C VAL A 13 -9.69 32.42 39.89
N THR A 14 -10.88 32.82 40.34
CA THR A 14 -12.13 32.21 39.88
C THR A 14 -12.85 33.21 39.00
N LEU A 15 -13.16 32.78 37.77
CA LEU A 15 -13.86 33.62 36.80
C LEU A 15 -15.15 32.93 36.34
N ASP A 16 -16.05 33.69 35.75
CA ASP A 16 -17.28 33.24 35.11
C ASP A 16 -17.27 33.73 33.66
N THR A 17 -17.75 34.94 33.41
CA THR A 17 -17.77 35.56 32.09
C THR A 17 -16.88 36.78 32.07
N VAL A 18 -16.01 36.86 31.09
CA VAL A 18 -15.17 38.04 30.81
C VAL A 18 -15.66 38.68 29.52
N ASN A 19 -16.15 39.91 29.59
CA ASN A 19 -16.55 40.66 28.41
C ASN A 19 -15.34 41.41 27.84
N GLY A 20 -14.89 41.02 26.65
CA GLY A 20 -13.67 41.51 26.01
C GLY A 20 -12.51 40.57 26.22
N ASP A 21 -11.29 41.10 26.22
CA ASP A 21 -10.06 40.30 26.22
C ASP A 21 -9.62 39.97 27.66
N LEU A 22 -8.97 38.80 27.82
CA LEU A 22 -8.41 38.29 29.06
C LEU A 22 -6.89 38.14 28.95
N GLU A 23 -6.13 38.91 29.69
CA GLU A 23 -4.69 38.74 29.85
C GLU A 23 -4.36 37.92 31.08
N VAL A 24 -3.60 36.86 30.93
CA VAL A 24 -3.21 35.92 31.98
C VAL A 24 -1.70 35.93 32.12
N GLY A 25 -1.17 36.44 33.21
CA GLY A 25 0.27 36.46 33.49
C GLY A 25 0.83 35.02 33.67
N LYS A 26 2.14 34.91 33.89
CA LYS A 26 2.81 33.60 33.99
C LYS A 26 2.39 32.80 35.23
N HIS A 27 2.24 31.47 35.09
CA HIS A 27 1.93 30.53 36.18
C HIS A 27 0.61 30.86 36.91
N VAL A 28 -0.41 31.20 36.20
CA VAL A 28 -1.74 31.46 36.73
C VAL A 28 -2.60 30.19 36.64
N THR A 29 -3.38 29.95 37.71
CA THR A 29 -4.44 28.94 37.70
C THR A 29 -5.80 29.66 37.64
N VAL A 30 -6.56 29.38 36.59
CA VAL A 30 -7.91 29.91 36.40
C VAL A 30 -8.93 28.83 36.74
N LYS A 31 -9.89 29.13 37.61
CA LYS A 31 -11.02 28.27 37.97
C LYS A 31 -12.30 28.83 37.38
N GLY A 32 -13.16 27.97 36.88
CA GLY A 32 -14.49 28.33 36.41
C GLY A 32 -15.54 28.28 37.49
N THR A 33 -16.70 28.84 37.19
CA THR A 33 -17.92 28.70 37.97
C THR A 33 -18.92 27.78 37.25
N GLY A 34 -19.94 27.38 37.97
CA GLY A 34 -20.98 26.51 37.39
C GLY A 34 -20.73 25.01 37.50
N SER A 35 -21.54 24.21 36.79
CA SER A 35 -21.45 22.76 36.75
C SER A 35 -21.82 22.26 35.33
N PRO A 36 -20.87 21.90 34.45
CA PRO A 36 -19.39 21.89 34.72
C PRO A 36 -18.84 23.31 34.93
N PRO A 37 -17.71 23.45 35.66
CA PRO A 37 -17.05 24.73 35.81
C PRO A 37 -16.58 25.24 34.43
N THR A 38 -16.95 26.49 34.10
CA THR A 38 -16.67 27.07 32.77
C THR A 38 -16.24 28.52 32.94
N VAL A 39 -15.32 28.96 32.11
CA VAL A 39 -14.96 30.35 31.88
C VAL A 39 -15.29 30.71 30.44
N LYS A 40 -16.05 31.78 30.25
CA LYS A 40 -16.38 32.31 28.93
C LYS A 40 -15.74 33.67 28.72
N VAL A 41 -14.92 33.81 27.67
CA VAL A 41 -14.28 35.06 27.27
C VAL A 41 -14.85 35.46 25.90
N THR A 42 -15.38 36.69 25.77
CA THR A 42 -15.95 37.11 24.48
C THR A 42 -14.94 37.67 23.49
N GLY A 43 -13.69 37.78 23.88
CA GLY A 43 -12.54 38.22 23.09
C GLY A 43 -11.43 37.18 23.12
N THR A 44 -10.20 37.66 22.95
CA THR A 44 -8.98 36.82 22.94
C THR A 44 -8.49 36.56 24.36
N VAL A 45 -8.01 35.36 24.61
CA VAL A 45 -7.27 34.96 25.82
C VAL A 45 -5.79 35.03 25.53
N TYR A 46 -5.07 35.98 26.13
CA TYR A 46 -3.61 36.10 26.03
C TYR A 46 -2.95 35.45 27.25
N CYS A 47 -2.09 34.46 27.05
CA CYS A 47 -1.39 33.76 28.12
C CYS A 47 0.13 33.99 28.02
N GLU A 48 0.75 34.64 29.05
CA GLU A 48 2.21 34.84 29.11
C GLU A 48 2.98 33.52 29.39
N GLY A 49 2.28 32.41 29.72
CA GLY A 49 2.85 31.07 29.75
C GLY A 49 2.73 30.29 31.05
N HIS A 50 2.74 28.95 30.89
CA HIS A 50 2.53 27.95 31.94
C HIS A 50 1.21 28.18 32.72
N ASN A 51 0.14 28.37 31.97
CA ASN A 51 -1.16 28.65 32.55
C ASN A 51 -2.03 27.41 32.63
N THR A 52 -2.82 27.27 33.67
CA THR A 52 -3.72 26.16 33.89
C THR A 52 -5.15 26.64 34.05
N PHE A 53 -6.06 26.14 33.23
CA PHE A 53 -7.50 26.34 33.36
C PHE A 53 -8.11 25.07 33.97
N GLU A 54 -8.47 25.13 35.28
CA GLU A 54 -9.17 24.02 35.97
C GLU A 54 -10.69 24.08 35.66
N CYS A 55 -11.05 24.22 34.40
CA CYS A 55 -12.42 24.38 33.92
C CYS A 55 -12.48 24.20 32.39
N ASN A 56 -13.71 24.24 31.84
CA ASN A 56 -13.90 24.45 30.42
C ASN A 56 -13.54 25.91 30.09
N LEU A 57 -12.92 26.12 28.94
CA LEU A 57 -12.61 27.45 28.41
C LEU A 57 -13.32 27.63 27.06
N SER A 58 -14.10 28.71 26.97
CA SER A 58 -14.68 29.16 25.70
C SER A 58 -14.23 30.59 25.42
N ALA A 59 -13.64 30.80 24.23
CA ALA A 59 -13.15 32.12 23.82
C ALA A 59 -13.28 32.30 22.30
N ARG A 60 -13.02 33.54 21.83
CA ARG A 60 -12.90 33.79 20.41
C ARG A 60 -11.56 33.28 19.86
N GLU A 61 -10.46 33.62 20.55
CA GLU A 61 -9.09 33.21 20.22
C GLU A 61 -8.33 32.86 21.51
N LEU A 62 -7.31 32.00 21.37
CA LEU A 62 -6.33 31.71 22.40
C LEU A 62 -4.93 31.98 21.86
N ASP A 63 -4.21 32.90 22.43
CA ASP A 63 -2.85 33.30 22.08
C ASP A 63 -1.95 33.10 23.32
N ALA A 64 -0.93 32.25 23.22
CA ALA A 64 -0.06 31.91 24.33
C ALA A 64 1.41 31.91 23.96
N GLU A 65 2.23 32.69 24.71
CA GLU A 65 3.70 32.68 24.54
C GLU A 65 4.36 31.40 25.04
N ASN A 66 3.63 30.48 25.71
CA ASN A 66 4.15 29.23 26.26
C ASN A 66 3.00 28.30 26.66
N SER A 67 3.35 27.12 27.19
CA SER A 67 2.41 26.03 27.47
C SER A 67 1.13 26.44 28.21
N VAL A 68 0.01 25.86 27.74
CA VAL A 68 -1.32 26.01 28.32
C VAL A 68 -1.90 24.62 28.61
N THR A 69 -2.50 24.47 29.79
CA THR A 69 -3.21 23.24 30.19
C THR A 69 -4.69 23.58 30.49
N VAL A 70 -5.61 22.86 29.83
CA VAL A 70 -7.06 22.99 30.07
C VAL A 70 -7.60 21.67 30.58
N HIS A 71 -8.05 21.63 31.86
CA HIS A 71 -8.59 20.41 32.46
C HIS A 71 -10.02 20.06 32.04
N GLY A 72 -10.69 20.95 31.30
CA GLY A 72 -12.02 20.77 30.73
C GLY A 72 -11.99 20.75 29.20
N ASP A 73 -13.14 21.05 28.62
CA ASP A 73 -13.27 21.23 27.16
C ASP A 73 -12.72 22.62 26.78
N LEU A 74 -12.08 22.67 25.59
CA LEU A 74 -11.60 23.92 24.99
C LEU A 74 -12.42 24.19 23.74
N GLU A 75 -13.12 25.34 23.73
CA GLU A 75 -13.97 25.78 22.62
C GLU A 75 -13.51 27.16 22.15
N ILE A 76 -12.83 27.23 21.02
CA ILE A 76 -12.33 28.45 20.41
C ILE A 76 -13.06 28.69 19.10
N GLU A 77 -13.58 29.88 18.89
CA GLU A 77 -14.38 30.21 17.69
C GLU A 77 -13.48 30.40 16.44
N GLU A 78 -12.28 30.94 16.64
CA GLU A 78 -11.28 31.22 15.59
C GLU A 78 -9.99 30.45 15.90
N ASP A 79 -8.88 31.12 16.22
CA ASP A 79 -7.55 30.52 16.22
C ASP A 79 -7.01 30.20 17.62
N VAL A 80 -6.19 29.16 17.69
CA VAL A 80 -5.37 28.79 18.83
C VAL A 80 -3.91 28.85 18.42
N GLU A 81 -3.14 29.77 19.01
CA GLU A 81 -1.71 29.92 18.81
C GLU A 81 -0.94 29.66 20.11
N VAL A 82 0.06 28.79 20.11
CA VAL A 82 0.92 28.52 21.26
C VAL A 82 2.37 28.52 20.83
N GLU A 83 3.05 29.65 21.06
CA GLU A 83 4.48 29.79 20.80
C GLU A 83 5.30 29.11 21.93
N ASP A 84 6.50 28.61 21.60
CA ASP A 84 7.49 28.04 22.55
C ASP A 84 6.89 27.09 23.62
N GLY A 85 5.87 26.26 23.27
CA GLY A 85 5.25 25.40 24.25
C GLY A 85 4.27 24.36 23.74
N ARG A 86 3.54 23.77 24.68
CA ARG A 86 2.55 22.72 24.40
C ARG A 86 1.15 23.10 24.84
N LEU A 87 0.16 22.56 24.15
CA LEU A 87 -1.24 22.62 24.51
C LEU A 87 -1.74 21.26 25.02
N GLU A 88 -2.21 21.21 26.28
CA GLU A 88 -2.80 20.02 26.86
C GLU A 88 -4.28 20.24 27.17
N VAL A 89 -5.18 19.49 26.52
CA VAL A 89 -6.63 19.57 26.71
C VAL A 89 -7.16 18.23 27.21
N TYR A 90 -7.62 18.17 28.44
CA TYR A 90 -8.16 16.94 29.05
C TYR A 90 -9.63 16.66 28.68
N GLY A 91 -10.29 17.61 28.06
CA GLY A 91 -11.62 17.51 27.48
C GLY A 91 -11.61 17.34 25.98
N LYS A 92 -12.69 17.80 25.34
CA LYS A 92 -12.79 17.96 23.89
C LYS A 92 -12.13 19.26 23.48
N MET A 93 -11.61 19.31 22.28
CA MET A 93 -11.09 20.50 21.66
C MET A 93 -11.87 20.82 20.39
N THR A 94 -12.35 22.04 20.28
CA THR A 94 -12.94 22.58 19.04
C THR A 94 -12.31 23.95 18.79
N ALA A 95 -11.78 24.15 17.58
CA ALA A 95 -11.17 25.39 17.14
C ALA A 95 -11.38 25.58 15.62
N GLY A 96 -11.08 26.77 15.10
CA GLY A 96 -10.79 26.97 13.68
C GLY A 96 -9.41 26.43 13.38
N ASP A 97 -8.39 27.27 13.40
CA ASP A 97 -7.01 26.87 13.17
C ASP A 97 -6.26 26.68 14.49
N VAL A 98 -5.35 25.71 14.53
CA VAL A 98 -4.52 25.38 15.69
C VAL A 98 -3.06 25.36 15.26
N ASP A 99 -2.27 26.28 15.75
CA ASP A 99 -0.83 26.37 15.52
C ASP A 99 -0.08 26.25 16.87
N VAL A 100 0.74 25.20 17.01
CA VAL A 100 1.48 24.91 18.24
C VAL A 100 2.90 24.45 17.95
N ASP A 101 3.90 25.20 18.40
CA ASP A 101 5.31 24.89 18.13
C ASP A 101 5.78 23.51 18.61
N ASP A 102 5.46 23.12 19.85
CA ASP A 102 6.01 21.90 20.44
C ASP A 102 5.08 20.68 20.32
N ALA A 103 3.94 20.69 21.02
CA ALA A 103 3.08 19.51 21.08
C ALA A 103 1.63 19.84 21.47
N VAL A 104 0.71 19.06 20.92
CA VAL A 104 -0.71 19.07 21.28
C VAL A 104 -1.12 17.70 21.83
N TYR A 105 -1.78 17.72 23.00
CA TYR A 105 -2.43 16.56 23.59
C TYR A 105 -3.90 16.84 23.82
N VAL A 106 -4.78 16.02 23.24
CA VAL A 106 -6.23 16.07 23.43
C VAL A 106 -6.72 14.71 23.94
N ASN A 107 -7.26 14.68 25.16
CA ASN A 107 -7.69 13.43 25.80
C ASN A 107 -9.05 12.90 25.28
N LYS A 108 -9.83 13.74 24.61
CA LYS A 108 -11.09 13.36 23.97
C LYS A 108 -11.06 13.75 22.48
N ASP A 109 -12.21 14.12 21.94
CA ASP A 109 -12.34 14.42 20.52
C ASP A 109 -11.69 15.76 20.17
N LEU A 110 -11.06 15.80 18.99
CA LEU A 110 -10.51 16.99 18.36
C LEU A 110 -11.32 17.31 17.11
N SER A 111 -11.76 18.57 16.99
CA SER A 111 -12.39 19.09 15.77
C SER A 111 -11.82 20.47 15.47
N ALA A 112 -11.25 20.63 14.28
CA ALA A 112 -10.68 21.88 13.78
C ALA A 112 -10.77 21.94 12.25
N ASP A 113 -10.50 23.11 11.68
CA ASP A 113 -10.34 23.25 10.24
C ASP A 113 -8.89 22.87 9.89
N GLU A 114 -7.90 23.46 10.54
CA GLU A 114 -6.47 23.17 10.35
C GLU A 114 -5.75 22.93 11.69
N VAL A 115 -4.79 22.00 11.69
CA VAL A 115 -3.94 21.71 12.86
C VAL A 115 -2.48 21.61 12.41
N GLU A 116 -1.68 22.60 12.77
CA GLU A 116 -0.24 22.63 12.57
C GLU A 116 0.48 22.42 13.91
N VAL A 117 1.38 21.43 13.98
CA VAL A 117 2.13 21.13 15.20
C VAL A 117 3.59 20.84 14.86
N GLY A 118 4.51 21.67 15.30
CA GLY A 118 5.93 21.51 15.01
C GLY A 118 6.53 20.19 15.51
N GLY A 119 6.07 19.68 16.65
CA GLY A 119 6.59 18.45 17.25
C GLY A 119 5.65 17.25 17.21
N SER A 120 4.71 17.13 18.16
CA SER A 120 3.85 15.94 18.25
C SER A 120 2.40 16.24 18.52
N LEU A 121 1.51 15.58 17.78
CA LEU A 121 0.06 15.58 18.01
C LEU A 121 -0.36 14.23 18.59
N ARG A 122 -1.12 14.25 19.71
CA ARG A 122 -1.72 13.06 20.29
C ARG A 122 -3.18 13.32 20.62
N VAL A 123 -4.06 12.47 20.11
CA VAL A 123 -5.51 12.51 20.36
C VAL A 123 -5.99 11.14 20.85
N ASP A 124 -6.53 11.08 22.07
CA ASP A 124 -7.07 9.83 22.61
C ASP A 124 -8.53 9.55 22.16
N GLY A 125 -9.25 10.56 21.67
CA GLY A 125 -10.60 10.44 21.08
C GLY A 125 -10.59 10.49 19.56
N ASN A 126 -11.75 10.81 18.96
CA ASN A 126 -11.87 10.95 17.52
C ASN A 126 -11.29 12.27 17.04
N THR A 127 -10.71 12.26 15.85
CA THR A 127 -10.15 13.44 15.17
C THR A 127 -10.96 13.73 13.92
N LYS A 128 -11.45 14.95 13.81
CA LYS A 128 -12.12 15.45 12.61
C LYS A 128 -11.52 16.81 12.25
N VAL A 129 -10.67 16.83 11.26
CA VAL A 129 -9.90 18.01 10.84
C VAL A 129 -9.82 17.99 9.31
N GLU A 130 -9.84 19.16 8.66
CA GLU A 130 -9.64 19.20 7.21
C GLU A 130 -8.16 18.97 6.88
N THR A 131 -7.24 19.71 7.51
CA THR A 131 -5.79 19.61 7.26
C THR A 131 -5.02 19.38 8.55
N ILE A 132 -4.13 18.41 8.59
CA ILE A 132 -3.23 18.11 9.70
C ILE A 132 -1.79 18.14 9.19
N ASP A 133 -0.96 19.03 9.74
CA ASP A 133 0.49 19.06 9.50
C ASP A 133 1.24 18.88 10.84
N VAL A 134 2.04 17.81 10.93
CA VAL A 134 2.80 17.49 12.14
C VAL A 134 4.26 17.23 11.80
N GLY A 135 5.14 18.11 12.21
CA GLY A 135 6.58 18.01 11.93
C GLY A 135 7.24 16.73 12.44
N GLY A 136 6.77 16.16 13.54
CA GLY A 136 7.35 14.96 14.16
C GLY A 136 6.47 13.71 14.14
N SER A 137 5.51 13.58 15.07
CA SER A 137 4.69 12.38 15.17
C SER A 137 3.23 12.67 15.46
N PHE A 138 2.34 11.95 14.78
CA PHE A 138 0.91 11.95 15.06
C PHE A 138 0.46 10.58 15.59
N GLU A 139 -0.17 10.58 16.78
CA GLU A 139 -0.76 9.39 17.43
C GLU A 139 -2.25 9.63 17.67
N ALA A 140 -3.13 8.81 17.11
CA ALA A 140 -4.57 8.86 17.35
C ALA A 140 -5.11 7.48 17.77
N LYS A 141 -5.90 7.43 18.87
CA LYS A 141 -6.55 6.19 19.29
C LYS A 141 -7.97 6.05 18.76
N GLY A 142 -8.64 7.17 18.50
CA GLY A 142 -9.97 7.19 17.92
C GLY A 142 -9.95 7.20 16.40
N GLU A 143 -11.15 7.31 15.82
CA GLU A 143 -11.30 7.43 14.36
C GLU A 143 -10.73 8.77 13.87
N VAL A 144 -10.05 8.75 12.71
CA VAL A 144 -9.51 9.94 12.07
C VAL A 144 -10.24 10.17 10.75
N THR A 145 -10.80 11.35 10.61
CA THR A 145 -11.39 11.85 9.35
C THR A 145 -10.68 13.13 8.98
N ALA A 146 -10.02 13.15 7.83
CA ALA A 146 -9.31 14.31 7.33
C ALA A 146 -9.29 14.35 5.80
N ASP A 147 -9.09 15.54 5.23
CA ASP A 147 -8.81 15.66 3.81
C ASP A 147 -7.32 15.42 3.57
N ASP A 148 -6.43 16.15 4.23
CA ASP A 148 -4.98 16.06 4.06
C ASP A 148 -4.29 15.83 5.42
N VAL A 149 -3.36 14.88 5.45
CA VAL A 149 -2.54 14.56 6.63
C VAL A 149 -1.08 14.48 6.22
N GLU A 150 -0.27 15.42 6.69
CA GLU A 150 1.18 15.42 6.50
C GLU A 150 1.89 15.19 7.85
N VAL A 151 2.82 14.22 7.89
CA VAL A 151 3.57 13.89 9.10
C VAL A 151 5.05 13.67 8.77
N GLY A 152 5.92 14.54 9.24
CA GLY A 152 7.35 14.45 8.93
C GLY A 152 8.03 13.16 9.38
N GLY A 153 7.59 12.53 10.46
CA GLY A 153 8.23 11.36 11.02
C GLY A 153 7.36 10.09 11.11
N ARG A 154 6.48 10.01 12.10
CA ARG A 154 5.69 8.80 12.36
C ARG A 154 4.21 9.09 12.52
N LEU A 155 3.38 8.31 11.85
CA LEU A 155 1.95 8.25 12.06
C LEU A 155 1.56 6.91 12.71
N SER A 156 0.65 6.95 13.71
CA SER A 156 0.03 5.75 14.29
C SER A 156 -1.44 6.04 14.60
N ILE A 157 -2.35 5.32 13.95
CA ILE A 157 -3.78 5.44 14.17
C ILE A 157 -4.36 4.09 14.53
N ASP A 158 -4.80 3.94 15.80
CA ASP A 158 -5.27 2.67 16.37
C ASP A 158 -6.72 2.33 15.98
N SER A 159 -7.39 3.18 15.21
CA SER A 159 -8.78 3.01 14.79
C SER A 159 -8.94 3.27 13.29
N LYS A 160 -10.19 3.25 12.81
CA LYS A 160 -10.49 3.46 11.39
C LYS A 160 -10.10 4.85 10.92
N VAL A 161 -9.66 4.90 9.68
CA VAL A 161 -9.36 6.15 8.99
C VAL A 161 -10.29 6.38 7.80
N ASP A 162 -10.56 7.66 7.54
CA ASP A 162 -11.19 8.16 6.31
C ASP A 162 -10.41 9.42 5.91
N ILE A 163 -9.40 9.24 5.04
CA ILE A 163 -8.42 10.26 4.67
C ILE A 163 -8.34 10.33 3.14
N LYS A 164 -8.29 11.53 2.57
CA LYS A 164 -8.11 11.67 1.12
C LYS A 164 -6.63 11.59 0.72
N SER A 165 -5.75 12.32 1.42
CA SER A 165 -4.32 12.36 1.13
C SER A 165 -3.52 12.15 2.42
N LEU A 166 -2.58 11.22 2.39
CA LEU A 166 -1.68 10.90 3.49
C LEU A 166 -0.23 10.94 3.02
N ASP A 167 0.54 11.89 3.53
CA ASP A 167 1.99 11.99 3.30
C ASP A 167 2.75 11.77 4.63
N VAL A 168 3.63 10.77 4.65
CA VAL A 168 4.43 10.47 5.85
C VAL A 168 5.89 10.25 5.50
N GLY A 169 6.75 11.14 5.94
CA GLY A 169 8.19 11.06 5.66
C GLY A 169 8.87 9.78 6.14
N GLY A 170 8.38 9.15 7.21
CA GLY A 170 8.99 7.97 7.80
C GLY A 170 8.14 6.71 7.79
N THR A 171 7.34 6.49 8.82
CA THR A 171 6.51 5.28 8.97
C THR A 171 5.07 5.61 9.29
N ALA A 172 4.14 4.96 8.61
CA ALA A 172 2.71 5.07 8.88
C ALA A 172 2.12 3.70 9.23
N THR A 173 1.38 3.65 10.35
CA THR A 173 0.63 2.46 10.77
C THR A 173 -0.83 2.88 11.00
N VAL A 174 -1.76 2.17 10.37
CA VAL A 174 -3.20 2.41 10.51
C VAL A 174 -3.94 1.12 10.79
N ALA A 175 -5.04 1.18 11.54
CA ALA A 175 -5.86 0.01 11.81
C ALA A 175 -6.71 -0.44 10.60
N GLY A 176 -6.72 0.33 9.52
CA GLY A 176 -7.51 0.10 8.31
C GLY A 176 -8.61 1.15 8.12
N GLY A 177 -9.33 1.07 7.00
CA GLY A 177 -10.35 2.05 6.63
C GLY A 177 -10.28 2.43 5.17
N SER A 178 -10.35 3.72 4.86
CA SER A 178 -10.21 4.26 3.52
C SER A 178 -9.17 5.38 3.51
N ILE A 179 -8.19 5.27 2.63
CA ILE A 179 -7.23 6.34 2.34
C ILE A 179 -7.11 6.39 0.83
N ARG A 180 -7.42 7.53 0.21
CA ARG A 180 -7.40 7.58 -1.23
C ARG A 180 -5.98 7.54 -1.78
N ASP A 181 -5.14 8.50 -1.38
CA ASP A 181 -3.78 8.64 -1.86
C ASP A 181 -2.80 8.50 -0.67
N ILE A 182 -1.81 7.61 -0.77
CA ILE A 182 -0.84 7.29 0.27
C ILE A 182 0.57 7.48 -0.28
N ASP A 183 1.33 8.41 0.29
CA ASP A 183 2.77 8.59 0.03
C ASP A 183 3.54 8.38 1.34
N VAL A 184 4.42 7.38 1.39
CA VAL A 184 5.20 7.09 2.58
C VAL A 184 6.67 6.83 2.24
N GLY A 185 7.55 7.68 2.73
CA GLY A 185 8.98 7.55 2.45
C GLY A 185 9.61 6.23 2.88
N GLY A 186 9.13 5.62 3.95
CA GLY A 186 9.72 4.40 4.52
C GLY A 186 8.82 3.17 4.52
N THR A 187 7.97 3.01 5.53
CA THR A 187 7.12 1.81 5.70
C THR A 187 5.67 2.22 5.94
N PHE A 188 4.77 1.63 5.18
CA PHE A 188 3.33 1.70 5.41
C PHE A 188 2.80 0.34 5.88
N GLU A 189 2.02 0.34 6.97
CA GLU A 189 1.39 -0.84 7.54
C GLU A 189 -0.11 -0.58 7.78
N SER A 190 -0.97 -1.46 7.24
CA SER A 190 -2.38 -1.51 7.61
C SER A 190 -2.68 -2.80 8.34
N GLU A 191 -3.10 -2.70 9.62
CA GLU A 191 -3.43 -3.86 10.46
C GLU A 191 -4.76 -4.53 10.09
N GLY A 192 -5.65 -3.80 9.39
CA GLY A 192 -6.96 -4.27 8.97
C GLY A 192 -7.24 -4.03 7.49
N PRO A 193 -8.50 -4.25 7.06
CA PRO A 193 -8.88 -4.01 5.67
C PRO A 193 -8.70 -2.55 5.27
N LEU A 194 -8.12 -2.33 4.08
CA LEU A 194 -7.85 -1.01 3.54
C LEU A 194 -8.41 -0.87 2.13
N GLU A 195 -9.13 0.23 1.88
CA GLU A 195 -9.51 0.69 0.55
C GLU A 195 -8.67 1.91 0.18
N PHE A 196 -8.10 1.93 -1.06
CA PHE A 196 -7.21 3.00 -1.54
C PHE A 196 -7.37 3.21 -3.05
N GLU A 197 -6.91 4.35 -3.57
CA GLU A 197 -6.76 4.58 -5.01
C GLU A 197 -5.30 4.45 -5.43
N GLU A 198 -4.38 5.09 -4.70
CA GLU A 198 -2.95 5.07 -5.00
C GLU A 198 -2.12 4.87 -3.72
N VAL A 199 -1.06 4.08 -3.83
CA VAL A 199 -0.07 3.83 -2.77
C VAL A 199 1.32 3.93 -3.37
N ASP A 200 2.08 4.95 -2.98
CA ASP A 200 3.51 5.10 -3.29
C ASP A 200 4.33 4.98 -2.00
N VAL A 201 5.17 3.96 -1.92
CA VAL A 201 5.98 3.72 -0.73
C VAL A 201 7.42 3.40 -1.10
N GLY A 202 8.33 4.25 -0.65
CA GLY A 202 9.76 4.07 -0.94
C GLY A 202 10.37 2.76 -0.46
N GLY A 203 9.86 2.18 0.63
CA GLY A 203 10.42 0.97 1.24
C GLY A 203 9.52 -0.25 1.26
N THR A 204 8.62 -0.35 2.23
CA THR A 204 7.82 -1.57 2.47
C THR A 204 6.35 -1.24 2.67
N VAL A 205 5.47 -2.03 2.05
CA VAL A 205 4.02 -2.03 2.29
C VAL A 205 3.62 -3.36 2.92
N GLU A 206 2.94 -3.32 4.07
CA GLU A 206 2.35 -4.49 4.73
C GLU A 206 0.85 -4.29 4.93
N LEU A 207 0.05 -5.17 4.34
CA LEU A 207 -1.42 -5.18 4.42
C LEU A 207 -1.85 -6.48 5.14
N ALA A 208 -2.15 -6.39 6.43
CA ALA A 208 -2.56 -7.56 7.21
C ALA A 208 -4.00 -7.97 6.91
N GLY A 209 -4.89 -7.02 6.62
CA GLY A 209 -6.25 -7.28 6.16
C GLY A 209 -6.38 -7.31 4.64
N LYS A 210 -7.62 -7.52 4.17
CA LYS A 210 -7.91 -7.50 2.74
C LYS A 210 -7.64 -6.10 2.17
N GLY A 211 -6.72 -6.02 1.20
CA GLY A 211 -6.44 -4.80 0.44
C GLY A 211 -7.32 -4.72 -0.81
N LYS A 212 -7.85 -3.53 -1.07
CA LYS A 212 -8.58 -3.24 -2.31
C LYS A 212 -8.28 -1.83 -2.78
N GLY A 213 -7.77 -1.71 -4.00
CA GLY A 213 -7.46 -0.40 -4.55
C GLY A 213 -7.06 -0.38 -5.99
N GLY A 214 -6.48 0.73 -6.40
CA GLY A 214 -5.97 0.99 -7.74
C GLY A 214 -4.50 0.64 -7.88
N GLU A 215 -3.62 1.64 -7.87
CA GLU A 215 -2.20 1.47 -8.12
C GLU A 215 -1.40 1.32 -6.82
N ILE A 216 -0.39 0.46 -6.84
CA ILE A 216 0.59 0.29 -5.77
C ILE A 216 2.00 0.36 -6.38
N GLU A 217 2.75 1.40 -6.03
CA GLU A 217 4.17 1.51 -6.33
C GLU A 217 5.00 1.32 -5.05
N VAL A 218 5.92 0.35 -5.08
CA VAL A 218 6.76 0.04 -3.91
C VAL A 218 8.21 -0.14 -4.31
N GLY A 219 9.08 0.68 -3.77
CA GLY A 219 10.52 0.57 -4.03
C GLY A 219 11.13 -0.77 -3.63
N GLY A 220 10.67 -1.38 -2.52
CA GLY A 220 11.25 -2.59 -1.95
C GLY A 220 10.33 -3.81 -1.87
N PHE A 221 9.47 -3.87 -0.88
CA PHE A 221 8.72 -5.07 -0.54
C PHE A 221 7.24 -4.81 -0.32
N LEU A 222 6.37 -5.56 -1.01
CA LEU A 222 4.93 -5.59 -0.78
C LEU A 222 4.52 -6.92 -0.17
N ARG A 223 3.78 -6.88 0.94
CA ARG A 223 3.16 -8.03 1.57
C ARG A 223 1.67 -7.81 1.78
N ALA A 224 0.85 -8.77 1.36
CA ALA A 224 -0.58 -8.80 1.65
C ALA A 224 -0.96 -10.16 2.24
N ASP A 225 -1.54 -10.17 3.45
CA ASP A 225 -1.78 -11.42 4.21
C ASP A 225 -3.20 -11.99 4.04
N ASP A 226 -4.16 -11.24 3.46
CA ASP A 226 -5.55 -11.71 3.28
C ASP A 226 -6.10 -11.40 1.86
N GLY A 227 -5.28 -11.65 0.83
CA GLY A 227 -5.62 -11.37 -0.55
C GLY A 227 -5.50 -9.88 -0.92
N LEU A 228 -5.48 -9.60 -2.23
CA LEU A 228 -5.32 -8.25 -2.76
C LEU A 228 -6.11 -8.10 -4.07
N GLU A 229 -6.94 -7.08 -4.13
CA GLU A 229 -7.59 -6.60 -5.36
C GLU A 229 -6.94 -5.26 -5.75
N PHE A 230 -6.43 -5.15 -6.98
CA PHE A 230 -5.68 -3.99 -7.46
C PHE A 230 -5.91 -3.75 -8.96
N GLU A 231 -5.60 -2.54 -9.41
CA GLU A 231 -5.48 -2.27 -10.85
C GLU A 231 -4.05 -2.57 -11.31
N LYS A 232 -3.05 -2.00 -10.65
CA LYS A 232 -1.66 -2.15 -11.02
C LYS A 232 -0.75 -2.32 -9.79
N ILE A 233 0.27 -3.16 -9.91
CA ILE A 233 1.38 -3.25 -8.95
C ILE A 233 2.69 -3.04 -9.67
N GLU A 234 3.49 -2.08 -9.21
CA GLU A 234 4.90 -1.91 -9.56
C GLU A 234 5.76 -2.10 -8.31
N ALA A 235 6.66 -3.07 -8.33
CA ALA A 235 7.55 -3.31 -7.20
C ALA A 235 9.01 -3.53 -7.64
N GLY A 236 9.93 -2.77 -7.05
CA GLY A 236 11.35 -2.93 -7.35
C GLY A 236 11.93 -4.25 -6.88
N GLY A 237 11.46 -4.76 -5.75
CA GLY A 237 12.02 -5.95 -5.10
C GLY A 237 11.13 -7.18 -5.10
N LYS A 238 10.29 -7.36 -4.09
CA LYS A 238 9.53 -8.58 -3.87
C LYS A 238 8.06 -8.29 -3.58
N VAL A 239 7.17 -9.13 -4.12
CA VAL A 239 5.75 -9.16 -3.80
C VAL A 239 5.40 -10.51 -3.17
N GLU A 240 4.81 -10.49 -1.97
CA GLU A 240 4.24 -11.66 -1.29
C GLU A 240 2.74 -11.45 -1.07
N ILE A 241 1.91 -12.35 -1.59
CA ILE A 241 0.46 -12.29 -1.36
C ILE A 241 -0.03 -13.64 -0.86
N ARG A 242 -0.71 -13.66 0.28
CA ARG A 242 -1.44 -14.82 0.76
C ARG A 242 -2.90 -14.73 0.36
N GLY A 243 -3.43 -15.80 -0.20
CA GLY A 243 -4.80 -15.85 -0.71
C GLY A 243 -4.92 -15.51 -2.19
N LEU A 244 -6.04 -14.94 -2.59
CA LEU A 244 -6.31 -14.58 -3.97
C LEU A 244 -5.69 -13.21 -4.31
N ALA A 245 -4.85 -13.17 -5.34
CA ALA A 245 -4.40 -11.94 -5.98
C ALA A 245 -5.19 -11.72 -7.28
N GLN A 246 -5.84 -10.58 -7.39
CA GLN A 246 -6.64 -10.25 -8.58
C GLN A 246 -6.41 -8.81 -8.99
N GLY A 247 -6.10 -8.58 -10.28
CA GLY A 247 -5.83 -7.24 -10.79
C GLY A 247 -5.80 -7.15 -12.31
N GLU A 248 -5.24 -6.03 -12.79
CA GLU A 248 -5.02 -5.83 -14.22
C GLU A 248 -3.57 -6.13 -14.58
N ASP A 249 -2.60 -5.36 -14.09
CA ASP A 249 -1.20 -5.50 -14.43
C ASP A 249 -0.30 -5.65 -13.21
N MET A 250 0.81 -6.38 -13.35
CA MET A 250 1.83 -6.55 -12.33
C MET A 250 3.23 -6.52 -12.93
N GLU A 251 4.04 -5.55 -12.51
CA GLU A 251 5.46 -5.43 -12.89
C GLU A 251 6.35 -5.53 -11.65
N VAL A 252 7.25 -6.52 -11.62
CA VAL A 252 8.11 -6.76 -10.47
C VAL A 252 9.56 -7.02 -10.88
N GLY A 253 10.47 -6.19 -10.44
CA GLY A 253 11.89 -6.35 -10.77
C GLY A 253 12.51 -7.65 -10.23
N GLY A 254 12.07 -8.11 -9.08
CA GLY A 254 12.62 -9.27 -8.38
C GLY A 254 11.76 -10.53 -8.39
N THR A 255 10.99 -10.79 -7.35
CA THR A 255 10.24 -12.05 -7.18
C THR A 255 8.79 -11.82 -6.77
N VAL A 256 7.91 -12.70 -7.26
CA VAL A 256 6.51 -12.78 -6.87
C VAL A 256 6.23 -14.13 -6.25
N ASP A 257 5.75 -14.15 -5.01
CA ASP A 257 5.30 -15.34 -4.28
C ASP A 257 3.80 -15.18 -3.94
N VAL A 258 2.94 -16.05 -4.49
CA VAL A 258 1.50 -16.02 -4.19
C VAL A 258 1.08 -17.36 -3.58
N ASP A 259 0.72 -17.36 -2.31
CA ASP A 259 0.11 -18.53 -1.66
C ASP A 259 -1.39 -18.53 -1.92
N GLY A 260 -1.76 -18.90 -3.12
CA GLY A 260 -3.10 -18.86 -3.65
C GLY A 260 -3.08 -18.88 -5.18
N SER A 261 -4.05 -18.23 -5.80
CA SER A 261 -4.10 -18.03 -7.26
C SER A 261 -3.88 -16.58 -7.64
N LEU A 262 -3.24 -16.35 -8.78
CA LEU A 262 -3.03 -15.03 -9.37
C LEU A 262 -3.88 -14.89 -10.63
N LYS A 263 -4.77 -13.91 -10.65
CA LYS A 263 -5.66 -13.61 -11.77
C LYS A 263 -5.47 -12.19 -12.24
N LEU A 264 -4.95 -12.04 -13.44
CA LEU A 264 -4.77 -10.73 -14.07
C LEU A 264 -5.57 -10.68 -15.38
N THR A 265 -6.10 -9.50 -15.69
CA THR A 265 -6.77 -9.24 -16.97
C THR A 265 -5.78 -8.70 -18.03
N GLY A 266 -4.64 -8.19 -17.60
CA GLY A 266 -3.55 -7.65 -18.40
C GLY A 266 -2.30 -8.52 -18.33
N THR A 267 -1.15 -7.91 -18.06
CA THR A 267 0.18 -8.52 -18.13
C THR A 267 0.78 -8.74 -16.75
N ILE A 268 1.49 -9.85 -16.59
CA ILE A 268 2.49 -10.01 -15.53
C ILE A 268 3.89 -9.99 -16.15
N GLU A 269 4.72 -9.02 -15.72
CA GLU A 269 6.13 -8.93 -16.09
C GLU A 269 7.00 -9.04 -14.82
N VAL A 270 7.88 -10.06 -14.79
CA VAL A 270 8.74 -10.30 -13.63
C VAL A 270 10.17 -10.60 -14.06
N GLY A 271 11.11 -9.77 -13.61
CA GLY A 271 12.52 -9.94 -13.95
C GLY A 271 13.13 -11.24 -13.42
N GLY A 272 12.73 -11.68 -12.23
CA GLY A 272 13.30 -12.87 -11.58
C GLY A 272 12.42 -14.10 -11.57
N ARG A 273 11.71 -14.38 -10.46
CA ARG A 273 10.94 -15.61 -10.25
C ARG A 273 9.48 -15.32 -9.92
N VAL A 274 8.59 -16.17 -10.42
CA VAL A 274 7.20 -16.25 -10.00
C VAL A 274 6.92 -17.62 -9.40
N ASP A 275 6.44 -17.67 -8.17
CA ASP A 275 5.99 -18.90 -7.48
C ASP A 275 4.53 -18.69 -7.03
N VAL A 276 3.61 -19.42 -7.66
CA VAL A 276 2.17 -19.37 -7.38
C VAL A 276 1.71 -20.76 -6.96
N SER A 277 1.25 -20.93 -5.73
CA SER A 277 0.81 -22.24 -5.24
C SER A 277 -0.42 -22.78 -5.99
N GLY A 278 -1.26 -21.89 -6.51
CA GLY A 278 -2.44 -22.20 -7.32
C GLY A 278 -2.24 -22.03 -8.82
N GLU A 279 -3.23 -21.41 -9.45
CA GLU A 279 -3.22 -21.14 -10.90
C GLU A 279 -2.83 -19.68 -11.15
N ILE A 280 -2.06 -19.46 -12.23
CA ILE A 280 -1.83 -18.14 -12.79
C ILE A 280 -2.62 -17.97 -14.09
N THR A 281 -3.37 -16.90 -14.19
CA THR A 281 -4.12 -16.51 -15.38
C THR A 281 -3.85 -15.04 -15.69
N ALA A 282 -3.48 -14.74 -16.94
CA ALA A 282 -3.25 -13.37 -17.42
C ALA A 282 -3.50 -13.29 -18.92
N ARG A 283 -3.45 -12.08 -19.48
CA ARG A 283 -3.39 -11.92 -20.96
C ARG A 283 -2.01 -12.29 -21.45
N ASN A 284 -0.96 -11.76 -20.81
CA ASN A 284 0.44 -12.10 -21.10
C ASN A 284 1.16 -12.47 -19.81
N ILE A 285 2.07 -13.43 -19.91
CA ILE A 285 2.98 -13.86 -18.83
C ILE A 285 4.41 -13.77 -19.34
N GLU A 286 5.18 -12.80 -18.84
CA GLU A 286 6.56 -12.53 -19.24
C GLU A 286 7.49 -12.62 -18.02
N ILE A 287 8.35 -13.65 -18.00
CA ILE A 287 9.18 -13.93 -16.83
C ILE A 287 10.63 -14.17 -17.24
N GLY A 288 11.52 -13.30 -16.78
CA GLY A 288 12.94 -13.38 -17.11
C GLY A 288 13.63 -14.64 -16.58
N GLY A 289 13.27 -15.11 -15.40
CA GLY A 289 13.89 -16.26 -14.74
C GLY A 289 13.04 -17.51 -14.70
N ALA A 290 12.31 -17.77 -13.61
CA ALA A 290 11.61 -19.03 -13.39
C ALA A 290 10.13 -18.84 -13.04
N LEU A 291 9.29 -19.71 -13.63
CA LEU A 291 7.86 -19.81 -13.30
C LEU A 291 7.60 -21.14 -12.59
N ARG A 292 6.95 -21.07 -11.42
CA ARG A 292 6.36 -22.21 -10.75
C ARG A 292 4.89 -21.94 -10.50
N ALA A 293 4.03 -22.85 -10.92
CA ALA A 293 2.59 -22.77 -10.66
C ALA A 293 1.97 -24.17 -10.79
N ARG A 294 0.75 -24.37 -10.25
CA ARG A 294 0.00 -25.58 -10.57
C ARG A 294 -0.35 -25.62 -12.05
N LYS A 295 -0.79 -24.48 -12.59
CA LYS A 295 -1.16 -24.27 -13.99
C LYS A 295 -0.89 -22.82 -14.39
N ALA A 296 -0.42 -22.60 -15.62
CA ALA A 296 -0.29 -21.27 -16.20
C ALA A 296 -1.16 -21.15 -17.46
N THR A 297 -2.01 -20.13 -17.49
CA THR A 297 -2.89 -19.88 -18.64
C THR A 297 -2.75 -18.42 -19.06
N ALA A 298 -2.38 -18.18 -20.31
CA ALA A 298 -2.42 -16.86 -20.90
C ALA A 298 -3.38 -16.82 -22.10
N GLU A 299 -4.07 -15.69 -22.27
CA GLU A 299 -4.91 -15.51 -23.46
C GLU A 299 -4.09 -15.38 -24.73
N GLU A 300 -2.95 -14.72 -24.65
CA GLU A 300 -2.10 -14.43 -25.82
C GLU A 300 -0.73 -15.08 -25.71
N ARG A 301 0.11 -14.70 -24.73
CA ARG A 301 1.53 -15.07 -24.71
C ARG A 301 2.01 -15.57 -23.35
N VAL A 302 2.88 -16.59 -23.38
CA VAL A 302 3.76 -16.95 -22.27
C VAL A 302 5.19 -16.93 -22.75
N GLU A 303 6.02 -16.10 -22.16
CA GLU A 303 7.44 -16.00 -22.43
C GLU A 303 8.23 -16.21 -21.13
N VAL A 304 9.09 -17.24 -21.09
CA VAL A 304 9.90 -17.54 -19.91
C VAL A 304 11.34 -17.77 -20.29
N GLY A 305 12.23 -16.91 -19.77
CA GLY A 305 13.65 -16.96 -20.08
C GLY A 305 14.38 -18.19 -19.57
N GLY A 306 14.00 -18.71 -18.40
CA GLY A 306 14.67 -19.82 -17.73
C GLY A 306 13.83 -21.08 -17.59
N SER A 307 13.26 -21.34 -16.39
CA SER A 307 12.57 -22.60 -16.14
C SER A 307 11.06 -22.45 -15.90
N ILE A 308 10.31 -23.45 -16.32
CA ILE A 308 8.89 -23.61 -16.01
C ILE A 308 8.69 -24.93 -15.26
N ASN A 309 7.96 -24.87 -14.15
CA ASN A 309 7.54 -26.05 -13.41
C ASN A 309 6.03 -25.96 -13.14
N THR A 310 5.24 -26.73 -13.89
CA THR A 310 3.79 -26.75 -13.79
C THR A 310 3.25 -28.17 -13.80
N GLY A 311 2.45 -28.55 -12.79
CA GLY A 311 1.86 -29.88 -12.73
C GLY A 311 0.81 -30.15 -13.83
N GLU A 312 0.00 -29.12 -14.16
CA GLU A 312 -1.08 -29.20 -15.16
C GLU A 312 -0.71 -28.57 -16.51
N GLY A 313 0.45 -27.92 -16.57
CA GLY A 313 1.01 -27.41 -17.82
C GLY A 313 0.76 -25.93 -18.07
N VAL A 314 1.19 -25.51 -19.25
CA VAL A 314 1.06 -24.14 -19.78
C VAL A 314 0.10 -24.14 -20.95
N THR A 315 -0.80 -23.19 -21.00
CA THR A 315 -1.73 -22.98 -22.13
C THR A 315 -1.72 -21.52 -22.56
N ALA A 316 -1.48 -21.25 -23.86
CA ALA A 316 -1.54 -19.91 -24.46
C ALA A 316 -1.80 -19.99 -25.97
N ARG A 317 -1.87 -18.83 -26.66
CA ARG A 317 -1.76 -18.81 -28.12
C ARG A 317 -0.31 -18.96 -28.57
N PHE A 318 0.60 -18.27 -27.91
CA PHE A 318 2.02 -18.31 -28.18
C PHE A 318 2.80 -18.63 -26.91
N VAL A 319 3.75 -19.60 -27.00
CA VAL A 319 4.66 -19.92 -25.90
C VAL A 319 6.10 -19.88 -26.40
N GLU A 320 6.94 -19.09 -25.75
CA GLU A 320 8.38 -19.06 -26.01
C GLU A 320 9.16 -19.42 -24.75
N ILE A 321 10.05 -20.39 -24.92
CA ILE A 321 10.99 -20.83 -23.90
C ILE A 321 12.39 -20.33 -24.27
N GLY A 322 13.04 -19.66 -23.37
CA GLY A 322 14.37 -19.09 -23.57
C GLY A 322 15.46 -20.17 -23.81
N ASN A 323 16.65 -19.70 -24.17
CA ASN A 323 17.79 -20.59 -24.39
C ASN A 323 18.20 -21.28 -23.07
N ARG A 324 18.47 -22.59 -23.13
CA ARG A 324 18.78 -23.44 -21.98
C ARG A 324 17.64 -23.53 -20.96
N GLY A 325 16.42 -23.17 -21.35
CA GLY A 325 15.25 -23.27 -20.51
C GLY A 325 14.90 -24.73 -20.17
N GLN A 326 14.30 -24.92 -18.99
CA GLN A 326 13.86 -26.24 -18.54
C GLN A 326 12.37 -26.20 -18.24
N VAL A 327 11.61 -27.09 -18.90
CA VAL A 327 10.17 -27.15 -18.73
C VAL A 327 9.74 -28.51 -18.21
N GLN A 328 9.09 -28.48 -17.04
CA GLN A 328 8.37 -29.63 -16.47
C GLN A 328 6.87 -29.36 -16.61
N GLY A 329 6.17 -30.30 -17.21
CA GLY A 329 4.76 -30.21 -17.54
C GLY A 329 4.50 -29.97 -19.04
N PRO A 330 3.26 -30.26 -19.51
CA PRO A 330 2.92 -30.14 -20.92
C PRO A 330 2.73 -28.67 -21.33
N ILE A 331 3.12 -28.34 -22.55
CA ILE A 331 2.83 -27.03 -23.19
C ILE A 331 1.77 -27.24 -24.27
N ARG A 332 0.71 -26.42 -24.21
CA ARG A 332 -0.36 -26.36 -25.22
C ARG A 332 -0.48 -24.95 -25.78
N ALA A 333 -0.20 -24.77 -27.06
CA ALA A 333 -0.34 -23.47 -27.72
C ALA A 333 -0.60 -23.58 -29.21
N ASP A 334 -1.08 -22.50 -29.84
CA ASP A 334 -1.11 -22.47 -31.30
C ASP A 334 0.31 -22.48 -31.87
N GLU A 335 1.19 -21.66 -31.28
CA GLU A 335 2.59 -21.57 -31.66
C GLU A 335 3.52 -21.79 -30.46
N ILE A 336 4.52 -22.64 -30.62
CA ILE A 336 5.52 -22.95 -29.59
C ILE A 336 6.91 -22.75 -30.15
N VAL A 337 7.74 -21.96 -29.49
CA VAL A 337 9.16 -21.79 -29.81
C VAL A 337 9.99 -22.23 -28.60
N VAL A 338 10.82 -23.26 -28.83
CA VAL A 338 11.75 -23.76 -27.82
C VAL A 338 13.16 -23.29 -28.14
N GLY A 339 13.78 -22.57 -27.23
CA GLY A 339 15.10 -21.97 -27.35
C GLY A 339 16.22 -22.97 -27.50
N LYS A 340 17.43 -22.48 -27.84
CA LYS A 340 18.62 -23.30 -28.03
C LYS A 340 19.01 -24.04 -26.75
N ASN A 341 19.30 -25.34 -26.88
CA ASN A 341 19.73 -26.22 -25.79
C ASN A 341 18.70 -26.25 -24.61
N ALA A 342 17.45 -25.95 -24.87
CA ALA A 342 16.39 -26.06 -23.88
C ALA A 342 15.87 -27.51 -23.78
N GLU A 343 15.34 -27.87 -22.60
CA GLU A 343 14.76 -29.18 -22.32
C GLU A 343 13.28 -29.02 -22.01
N VAL A 344 12.42 -29.70 -22.77
CA VAL A 344 10.97 -29.64 -22.61
C VAL A 344 10.35 -31.02 -22.60
N GLU A 345 9.20 -31.18 -21.96
CA GLU A 345 8.50 -32.46 -21.93
C GLU A 345 7.60 -32.64 -23.17
N ASN A 346 6.31 -32.44 -23.04
CA ASN A 346 5.32 -32.71 -24.06
C ASN A 346 4.80 -31.43 -24.69
N LEU A 347 4.86 -31.34 -26.00
CA LEU A 347 4.46 -30.18 -26.78
C LEU A 347 3.23 -30.50 -27.63
N TYR A 348 2.19 -29.66 -27.53
CA TYR A 348 0.96 -29.76 -28.32
C TYR A 348 0.70 -28.42 -29.00
N GLY A 349 0.79 -28.35 -30.33
CA GLY A 349 0.64 -27.08 -31.02
C GLY A 349 0.30 -27.18 -32.51
N LYS A 350 -0.17 -26.08 -33.10
CA LYS A 350 -0.35 -25.99 -34.57
C LYS A 350 0.99 -25.80 -35.27
N SER A 351 1.86 -24.98 -34.68
CA SER A 351 3.21 -24.73 -35.16
C SER A 351 4.22 -24.90 -34.00
N ILE A 352 5.22 -25.74 -34.18
CA ILE A 352 6.22 -26.01 -33.15
C ILE A 352 7.61 -25.87 -33.74
N VAL A 353 8.45 -25.05 -33.12
CA VAL A 353 9.84 -24.83 -33.53
C VAL A 353 10.77 -25.20 -32.38
N LEU A 354 11.64 -26.16 -32.58
CA LEU A 354 12.76 -26.49 -31.71
C LEU A 354 14.04 -25.90 -32.29
N ARG A 355 14.67 -24.99 -31.54
CA ARG A 355 15.97 -24.42 -31.90
C ARG A 355 17.11 -25.41 -31.62
N SER A 356 18.25 -25.15 -32.24
CA SER A 356 19.40 -26.05 -32.24
C SER A 356 19.79 -26.53 -30.83
N GLY A 357 20.00 -27.85 -30.73
CA GLY A 357 20.41 -28.52 -29.50
C GLY A 357 19.29 -28.75 -28.47
N ALA A 358 18.06 -28.36 -28.75
CA ALA A 358 16.95 -28.58 -27.85
C ALA A 358 16.59 -30.08 -27.70
N THR A 359 16.09 -30.44 -26.51
CA THR A 359 15.59 -31.80 -26.21
C THR A 359 14.09 -31.70 -25.88
N ALA A 360 13.30 -32.61 -26.48
CA ALA A 360 11.89 -32.74 -26.16
C ALA A 360 11.53 -34.22 -25.91
N ASN A 361 10.49 -34.46 -25.09
CA ASN A 361 9.95 -35.79 -24.93
C ASN A 361 9.00 -36.10 -26.11
N ASN A 362 7.74 -35.68 -26.05
CA ASN A 362 6.79 -35.93 -27.14
C ASN A 362 6.40 -34.61 -27.84
N ILE A 363 6.21 -34.72 -29.17
CA ILE A 363 5.82 -33.58 -30.01
C ILE A 363 4.57 -33.95 -30.81
N TYR A 364 3.51 -33.19 -30.65
CA TYR A 364 2.25 -33.34 -31.37
C TYR A 364 1.91 -31.99 -32.04
N GLY A 365 2.20 -31.88 -33.33
CA GLY A 365 2.14 -30.61 -34.03
C GLY A 365 1.51 -30.65 -35.42
N GLY A 366 0.94 -29.52 -35.85
CA GLY A 366 0.53 -29.36 -37.24
C GLY A 366 1.74 -29.24 -38.16
N ASN A 367 2.51 -28.18 -37.99
CA ASN A 367 3.79 -27.92 -38.63
C ASN A 367 4.90 -28.03 -37.57
N VAL A 368 5.88 -28.84 -37.80
CA VAL A 368 6.99 -29.07 -36.85
C VAL A 368 8.31 -28.76 -37.52
N VAL A 369 9.08 -27.86 -36.95
CA VAL A 369 10.44 -27.52 -37.39
C VAL A 369 11.42 -27.89 -36.28
N ILE A 370 12.37 -28.74 -36.55
CA ILE A 370 13.39 -29.21 -35.63
C ILE A 370 14.75 -28.82 -36.21
N GLU A 371 15.42 -27.85 -35.59
CA GLU A 371 16.76 -27.44 -36.04
C GLU A 371 17.83 -28.51 -35.73
N SER A 372 19.06 -28.27 -36.16
CA SER A 372 20.16 -29.22 -36.03
C SER A 372 20.51 -29.59 -34.58
N HIS A 373 21.02 -30.80 -34.36
CA HIS A 373 21.48 -31.32 -33.08
C HIS A 373 20.40 -31.50 -32.00
N CYS A 374 19.13 -31.46 -32.35
CA CYS A 374 18.03 -31.70 -31.42
C CYS A 374 17.86 -33.19 -31.12
N ARG A 375 17.35 -33.51 -29.92
CA ARG A 375 17.05 -34.86 -29.46
C ARG A 375 15.58 -34.99 -29.06
N ILE A 376 14.92 -36.00 -29.60
CA ILE A 376 13.53 -36.29 -29.24
C ILE A 376 13.51 -37.71 -28.61
N ASP A 377 13.20 -37.72 -27.29
CA ASP A 377 13.26 -38.95 -26.48
C ASP A 377 11.96 -39.77 -26.53
N GLY A 378 10.87 -39.18 -27.06
CA GLY A 378 9.58 -39.85 -27.22
C GLY A 378 9.14 -39.92 -28.68
N GLU A 379 7.84 -39.69 -28.92
CA GLU A 379 7.26 -39.77 -30.26
C GLU A 379 7.05 -38.37 -30.88
N VAL A 380 7.06 -38.34 -32.20
CA VAL A 380 6.69 -37.16 -32.99
C VAL A 380 5.53 -37.54 -33.90
N GLN A 381 4.41 -36.85 -33.73
CA GLN A 381 3.24 -36.92 -34.59
C GLN A 381 2.96 -35.55 -35.21
N TYR A 382 2.75 -35.51 -36.53
CA TYR A 382 2.44 -34.24 -37.24
C TYR A 382 1.35 -34.45 -38.28
N THR A 383 0.58 -33.40 -38.56
CA THR A 383 -0.49 -33.47 -39.56
C THR A 383 -0.08 -32.91 -40.91
N ASN A 384 0.65 -31.80 -40.95
CA ASN A 384 0.98 -31.08 -42.18
C ASN A 384 2.41 -31.34 -42.63
N GLU A 385 3.40 -30.75 -41.98
CA GLU A 385 4.79 -30.76 -42.38
C GLU A 385 5.74 -31.02 -41.23
N LEU A 386 6.77 -31.79 -41.45
CA LEU A 386 7.95 -31.94 -40.59
C LEU A 386 9.20 -31.52 -41.36
N ARG A 387 9.90 -30.48 -40.85
CA ARG A 387 11.22 -30.08 -41.34
C ARG A 387 12.26 -30.37 -40.27
N GLN A 388 13.35 -31.03 -40.64
CA GLN A 388 14.44 -31.34 -39.72
C GLN A 388 15.78 -30.89 -40.28
N GLY A 389 16.64 -30.38 -39.36
CA GLY A 389 18.02 -30.04 -39.66
C GLY A 389 18.95 -31.28 -39.60
N ASP A 390 20.26 -31.00 -39.59
CA ASP A 390 21.28 -32.05 -39.54
C ASP A 390 21.41 -32.59 -38.10
N GLN A 391 21.78 -33.89 -38.01
CA GLN A 391 22.11 -34.57 -36.74
C GLN A 391 20.96 -34.53 -35.70
N VAL A 392 19.71 -34.61 -36.13
CA VAL A 392 18.55 -34.77 -35.26
C VAL A 392 18.40 -36.25 -34.88
N SER A 393 18.26 -36.52 -33.57
CA SER A 393 18.06 -37.85 -33.02
C SER A 393 16.61 -38.06 -32.60
N PHE A 394 15.98 -39.13 -33.08
CA PHE A 394 14.63 -39.54 -32.70
C PHE A 394 14.65 -40.91 -32.04
N ALA A 395 14.03 -41.06 -30.88
CA ALA A 395 13.82 -42.37 -30.25
C ALA A 395 12.84 -43.25 -31.04
N GLN A 396 11.86 -42.62 -31.71
CA GLN A 396 10.90 -43.30 -32.58
C GLN A 396 10.79 -42.57 -33.92
N THR A 397 10.56 -43.30 -35.00
CA THR A 397 10.37 -42.69 -36.32
C THR A 397 9.17 -41.74 -36.31
N PRO A 398 9.32 -40.45 -36.72
CA PRO A 398 8.23 -39.51 -36.82
C PRO A 398 7.07 -40.02 -37.69
N LYS A 399 5.83 -39.79 -37.27
CA LYS A 399 4.63 -40.27 -37.96
C LYS A 399 3.75 -39.10 -38.39
N ARG A 400 3.37 -39.11 -39.67
CA ARG A 400 2.27 -38.25 -40.14
C ARG A 400 0.94 -38.91 -39.79
N VAL A 401 0.03 -38.16 -39.21
CA VAL A 401 -1.30 -38.62 -38.75
C VAL A 401 -2.39 -37.68 -39.29
N ASP A 402 -3.61 -38.16 -39.38
CA ASP A 402 -4.75 -37.30 -39.79
C ASP A 402 -5.27 -36.42 -38.64
N THR A 403 -5.14 -36.90 -37.40
CA THR A 403 -5.58 -36.17 -36.18
C THR A 403 -4.54 -36.37 -35.07
N LEU A 404 -4.26 -35.26 -34.36
CA LEU A 404 -3.35 -35.30 -33.20
C LEU A 404 -4.09 -35.75 -31.92
N PRO A 405 -3.40 -36.42 -30.99
CA PRO A 405 -3.96 -36.64 -29.66
C PRO A 405 -4.20 -35.29 -28.95
N VAL A 406 -5.32 -35.19 -28.23
CA VAL A 406 -5.74 -33.97 -27.52
C VAL A 406 -5.02 -33.86 -26.15
#